data_e18be5f46671eaf1d582de0443eb77a9
#
_entry.id   e18be5f46671eaf1d582de0443eb77a9
#
_cell.length_a   1.000
_cell.length_b   1.000
_cell.length_c   1.000
_cell.angle_alpha   90.00
_cell.angle_beta   90.00
_cell.angle_gamma   90.00
#
_symmetry.space_group_name_H-M   'P 1'
#
loop_
_entity.id
_entity.type
_entity.pdbx_description
1 polymer ?
#
loop_
_entity_poly.entity_id
_entity_poly.type
_entity_poly.pdbx_seq_one_letter_code
_entity_poly.pdbx_strand_id
1 'polypeptide(L)'
;NLEIIIRVTSDCPLVDFREVDNFVKVYRKVDLKNLYLSNFTPPETSSYCNGSDIEIFSTDMINQAIKKFQAAKDREHVTFQFWDGRFSCNHLKMHWLHKDPINKVRITVDYQKDIEVLNKLSEVIDLQNASLLEICKIYKKLNLFSINGHFDSKAGW
;
A
#
# COMPACT_ATOMS: atom_id res chain seq x y z
N ASN A 1 -17.69 -6.73 17.91
CA ASN A 1 -17.81 -6.59 16.46
C ASN A 1 -16.68 -5.68 15.96
N LEU A 2 -15.92 -6.14 14.94
CA LEU A 2 -14.95 -5.29 14.25
C LEU A 2 -15.73 -4.34 13.33
N GLU A 3 -15.45 -3.03 13.44
CA GLU A 3 -16.13 -2.01 12.61
C GLU A 3 -15.33 -1.69 11.35
N ILE A 4 -14.00 -1.68 11.46
CA ILE A 4 -13.07 -1.36 10.38
C ILE A 4 -12.02 -2.44 10.23
N ILE A 5 -11.53 -2.59 9.01
CA ILE A 5 -10.42 -3.45 8.63
C ILE A 5 -9.30 -2.58 8.07
N ILE A 6 -8.09 -2.79 8.57
CA ILE A 6 -6.87 -2.25 7.99
C ILE A 6 -6.18 -3.39 7.28
N ARG A 7 -6.01 -3.27 5.96
CA ARG A 7 -5.33 -4.27 5.14
C ARG A 7 -3.91 -3.80 4.81
N VAL A 8 -2.96 -4.61 5.18
CA VAL A 8 -1.57 -4.54 4.75
C VAL A 8 -1.20 -5.90 4.19
N THR A 9 -0.60 -5.96 3.01
CA THR A 9 -0.25 -7.23 2.37
C THR A 9 1.09 -7.75 2.89
N SER A 10 1.28 -9.07 2.87
CA SER A 10 2.47 -9.74 3.45
C SER A 10 3.75 -9.47 2.67
N ASP A 11 3.63 -9.01 1.45
CA ASP A 11 4.72 -8.58 0.56
C ASP A 11 5.21 -7.15 0.84
N CYS A 12 4.59 -6.43 1.79
CA CYS A 12 4.93 -5.07 2.21
C CYS A 12 5.60 -5.05 3.59
N PRO A 13 6.81 -5.61 3.77
CA PRO A 13 7.43 -5.79 5.09
C PRO A 13 7.87 -4.48 5.76
N LEU A 14 7.95 -3.38 5.04
CA LEU A 14 8.43 -2.08 5.51
C LEU A 14 7.31 -1.03 5.62
N VAL A 15 6.07 -1.46 5.84
CA VAL A 15 4.96 -0.53 6.10
C VAL A 15 5.23 0.24 7.39
N ASP A 16 5.22 1.57 7.29
CA ASP A 16 5.45 2.47 8.41
C ASP A 16 4.18 2.56 9.28
N PHE A 17 4.26 2.14 10.53
CA PHE A 17 3.14 2.20 11.48
C PHE A 17 2.62 3.63 11.69
N ARG A 18 3.48 4.66 11.51
CA ARG A 18 3.08 6.08 11.60
C ARG A 18 2.16 6.48 10.46
N GLU A 19 2.38 5.91 9.26
CA GLU A 19 1.47 6.07 8.14
C GLU A 19 0.14 5.35 8.42
N VAL A 20 0.16 4.13 8.98
CA VAL A 20 -1.06 3.43 9.39
C VAL A 20 -1.87 4.27 10.37
N ASP A 21 -1.24 4.86 11.38
CA ASP A 21 -1.91 5.76 12.34
C ASP A 21 -2.52 6.99 11.66
N ASN A 22 -1.82 7.58 10.70
CA ASN A 22 -2.33 8.71 9.92
C ASN A 22 -3.57 8.30 9.12
N PHE A 23 -3.56 7.15 8.47
CA PHE A 23 -4.70 6.62 7.72
C PHE A 23 -5.90 6.38 8.62
N VAL A 24 -5.71 5.78 9.79
CA VAL A 24 -6.77 5.57 10.78
C VAL A 24 -7.36 6.91 11.24
N LYS A 25 -6.53 7.92 11.49
CA LYS A 25 -6.99 9.27 11.87
C LYS A 25 -7.83 9.92 10.77
N VAL A 26 -7.40 9.79 9.51
CA VAL A 26 -8.16 10.30 8.36
C VAL A 26 -9.48 9.55 8.22
N TYR A 27 -9.45 8.23 8.21
CA TYR A 27 -10.63 7.39 8.06
C TYR A 27 -11.71 7.72 9.10
N ARG A 28 -11.32 7.92 10.36
CA ARG A 28 -12.24 8.27 11.46
C ARG A 28 -12.83 9.68 11.39
N LYS A 29 -12.15 10.60 10.68
CA LYS A 29 -12.63 12.00 10.52
C LYS A 29 -13.55 12.18 9.32
N VAL A 30 -13.46 11.29 8.35
CA VAL A 30 -14.24 11.38 7.11
C VAL A 30 -15.60 10.72 7.33
N ASP A 31 -16.66 11.53 7.33
CA ASP A 31 -18.04 11.06 7.45
C ASP A 31 -18.61 10.71 6.06
N LEU A 32 -18.16 9.61 5.50
CA LEU A 32 -18.65 9.07 4.24
C LEU A 32 -19.08 7.62 4.41
N LYS A 33 -20.30 7.31 3.96
CA LYS A 33 -20.76 5.92 3.89
C LYS A 33 -19.94 5.12 2.90
N ASN A 34 -19.69 3.84 3.22
CA ASN A 34 -18.90 2.95 2.35
C ASN A 34 -17.56 3.59 1.94
N LEU A 35 -16.84 4.15 2.90
CA LEU A 35 -15.52 4.71 2.63
C LEU A 35 -14.49 3.59 2.41
N TYR A 36 -13.81 3.63 1.26
CA TYR A 36 -12.59 2.89 0.98
C TYR A 36 -11.43 3.89 0.92
N LEU A 37 -10.49 3.78 1.84
CA LEU A 37 -9.31 4.64 1.92
C LEU A 37 -8.08 3.82 1.51
N SER A 38 -7.29 4.33 0.56
CA SER A 38 -6.05 3.68 0.11
C SER A 38 -4.98 4.70 -0.24
N ASN A 39 -3.71 4.27 -0.31
CA ASN A 39 -2.61 5.08 -0.82
C ASN A 39 -2.11 4.60 -2.19
N PHE A 40 -2.19 3.31 -2.46
CA PHE A 40 -1.55 2.73 -3.62
C PHE A 40 -2.54 2.42 -4.76
N THR A 41 -3.76 2.03 -4.46
CA THR A 41 -4.74 1.62 -5.48
C THR A 41 -5.53 2.79 -6.09
N PRO A 42 -5.72 2.87 -7.41
CA PRO A 42 -5.02 2.07 -8.40
C PRO A 42 -3.54 2.46 -8.51
N PRO A 43 -2.63 1.50 -8.81
CA PRO A 43 -1.18 1.73 -8.80
C PRO A 43 -0.69 2.85 -9.71
N GLU A 44 -1.32 3.01 -10.87
CA GLU A 44 -0.93 3.99 -11.90
C GLU A 44 -0.96 5.44 -11.42
N THR A 45 -1.80 5.72 -10.46
CA THR A 45 -2.01 7.07 -9.94
C THR A 45 -1.45 7.24 -8.54
N SER A 46 -0.71 6.25 -8.01
CA SER A 46 -0.11 6.34 -6.69
C SER A 46 1.04 7.34 -6.64
N SER A 47 1.08 8.14 -5.60
CA SER A 47 2.21 8.97 -5.22
C SER A 47 3.11 8.30 -4.16
N TYR A 48 2.66 7.19 -3.59
CA TYR A 48 3.43 6.37 -2.66
C TYR A 48 4.33 5.37 -3.39
N CYS A 49 5.29 4.81 -2.68
CA CYS A 49 6.16 3.75 -3.20
C CYS A 49 5.45 2.39 -3.18
N ASN A 50 5.83 1.53 -4.10
CA ASN A 50 5.38 0.14 -4.11
C ASN A 50 5.96 -0.61 -2.90
N GLY A 51 5.10 -1.23 -2.09
CA GLY A 51 5.45 -1.91 -0.84
C GLY A 51 5.18 -1.08 0.41
N SER A 52 4.41 0.03 0.28
CA SER A 52 3.90 0.82 1.42
C SER A 52 2.37 0.81 1.48
N ASP A 53 1.74 -0.22 0.94
CA ASP A 53 0.32 -0.30 0.65
C ASP A 53 -0.51 -0.40 1.93
N ILE A 54 -1.43 0.54 2.10
CA ILE A 54 -2.36 0.58 3.23
C ILE A 54 -3.76 0.80 2.66
N GLU A 55 -4.69 -0.03 3.10
CA GLU A 55 -6.10 0.09 2.76
C GLU A 55 -6.96 0.03 4.01
N ILE A 56 -7.99 0.86 4.10
CA ILE A 56 -8.96 0.85 5.21
C ILE A 56 -10.38 0.87 4.65
N PHE A 57 -11.22 -0.02 5.16
CA PHE A 57 -12.62 -0.14 4.80
C PHE A 57 -13.43 -0.76 5.95
N SER A 58 -14.76 -0.69 5.88
CA SER A 58 -15.61 -1.27 6.92
C SER A 58 -15.79 -2.78 6.75
N THR A 59 -16.04 -3.47 7.87
CA THR A 59 -16.43 -4.89 7.87
C THR A 59 -17.69 -5.13 7.04
N ASP A 60 -18.63 -4.20 7.04
CA ASP A 60 -19.85 -4.31 6.24
C ASP A 60 -19.56 -4.31 4.74
N MET A 61 -18.62 -3.48 4.28
CA MET A 61 -18.23 -3.45 2.86
C MET A 61 -17.68 -4.79 2.40
N ILE A 62 -16.76 -5.39 3.16
CA ILE A 62 -16.19 -6.68 2.78
C ILE A 62 -17.22 -7.81 2.83
N ASN A 63 -18.13 -7.80 3.80
CA ASN A 63 -19.22 -8.78 3.90
C ASN A 63 -20.19 -8.69 2.71
N GLN A 64 -20.46 -7.50 2.20
CA GLN A 64 -21.26 -7.31 1.00
C GLN A 64 -20.48 -7.74 -0.25
N ALA A 65 -19.20 -7.39 -0.34
CA ALA A 65 -18.35 -7.73 -1.46
C ALA A 65 -18.16 -9.25 -1.63
N ILE A 66 -17.88 -9.99 -0.56
CA ILE A 66 -17.71 -11.45 -0.59
C ILE A 66 -18.96 -12.17 -1.13
N LYS A 67 -20.15 -11.64 -0.84
CA LYS A 67 -21.42 -12.22 -1.35
C LYS A 67 -21.62 -11.97 -2.86
N LYS A 68 -21.08 -10.87 -3.37
CA LYS A 68 -21.34 -10.40 -4.74
C LYS A 68 -20.21 -10.75 -5.71
N PHE A 69 -18.96 -10.75 -5.27
CA PHE A 69 -17.76 -10.92 -6.09
C PHE A 69 -17.02 -12.18 -5.66
N GLN A 70 -17.05 -13.22 -6.51
CA GLN A 70 -16.53 -14.56 -6.16
C GLN A 70 -15.56 -15.12 -7.20
N ALA A 71 -15.19 -14.34 -8.22
CA ALA A 71 -14.18 -14.75 -9.19
C ALA A 71 -12.81 -14.97 -8.50
N ALA A 72 -11.95 -15.78 -9.09
CA ALA A 72 -10.63 -16.10 -8.52
C ALA A 72 -9.83 -14.83 -8.20
N LYS A 73 -9.79 -13.86 -9.12
CA LYS A 73 -9.12 -12.58 -8.93
C LYS A 73 -9.70 -11.74 -7.77
N ASP A 74 -11.00 -11.84 -7.51
CA ASP A 74 -11.63 -11.09 -6.41
C ASP A 74 -11.26 -11.68 -5.05
N ARG A 75 -10.94 -12.98 -5.00
CA ARG A 75 -10.47 -13.65 -3.79
C ARG A 75 -8.98 -13.41 -3.54
N GLU A 76 -8.20 -13.34 -4.61
CA GLU A 76 -6.76 -13.07 -4.55
C GLU A 76 -6.48 -11.64 -4.09
N HIS A 77 -7.12 -10.66 -4.73
CA HIS A 77 -6.88 -9.25 -4.46
C HIS A 77 -7.84 -8.61 -3.45
N VAL A 78 -8.79 -9.34 -2.92
CA VAL A 78 -9.74 -8.99 -1.84
C VAL A 78 -10.47 -7.65 -2.00
N THR A 79 -9.78 -6.57 -2.37
CA THR A 79 -10.28 -5.19 -2.45
C THR A 79 -10.41 -4.65 -3.87
N PHE A 80 -10.09 -5.47 -4.89
CA PHE A 80 -10.09 -5.07 -6.29
C PHE A 80 -11.40 -4.36 -6.71
N GLN A 81 -12.53 -4.91 -6.30
CA GLN A 81 -13.86 -4.38 -6.61
C GLN A 81 -14.15 -3.00 -5.98
N PHE A 82 -13.40 -2.56 -4.97
CA PHE A 82 -13.61 -1.26 -4.34
C PHE A 82 -13.03 -0.10 -5.17
N TRP A 83 -11.98 -0.38 -5.97
CA TRP A 83 -11.31 0.65 -6.75
C TRP A 83 -11.45 0.48 -8.27
N ASP A 84 -11.93 -0.67 -8.76
CA ASP A 84 -12.23 -0.88 -10.18
C ASP A 84 -13.64 -0.42 -10.61
N GLY A 85 -14.41 0.13 -9.65
CA GLY A 85 -15.75 0.68 -9.88
C GLY A 85 -16.90 -0.31 -9.84
N ARG A 86 -16.65 -1.61 -9.61
CA ARG A 86 -17.71 -2.63 -9.54
C ARG A 86 -18.51 -2.59 -8.24
N PHE A 87 -17.91 -2.15 -7.15
CA PHE A 87 -18.57 -1.94 -5.87
C PHE A 87 -18.82 -0.45 -5.65
N SER A 88 -20.07 -0.09 -5.31
CA SER A 88 -20.44 1.32 -5.06
C SER A 88 -19.90 1.76 -3.69
N CYS A 89 -18.79 2.48 -3.69
CA CYS A 89 -18.17 3.05 -2.50
C CYS A 89 -17.57 4.44 -2.79
N ASN A 90 -17.27 5.16 -1.72
CA ASN A 90 -16.50 6.39 -1.78
C ASN A 90 -15.02 6.06 -1.66
N HIS A 91 -14.29 6.08 -2.76
CA HIS A 91 -12.84 5.86 -2.76
C HIS A 91 -12.12 7.18 -2.49
N LEU A 92 -11.45 7.26 -1.34
CA LEU A 92 -10.56 8.36 -0.98
C LEU A 92 -9.11 7.89 -1.09
N LYS A 93 -8.35 8.51 -1.98
CA LYS A 93 -6.94 8.20 -2.17
C LYS A 93 -6.06 9.14 -1.36
N MET A 94 -5.20 8.57 -0.53
CA MET A 94 -4.18 9.32 0.19
C MET A 94 -3.01 9.66 -0.74
N HIS A 95 -2.49 10.87 -0.63
CA HIS A 95 -1.36 11.34 -1.42
C HIS A 95 -0.14 11.59 -0.55
N TRP A 96 1.04 11.26 -1.07
CA TRP A 96 2.30 11.59 -0.44
C TRP A 96 2.53 13.10 -0.47
N LEU A 97 2.64 13.73 0.70
CA LEU A 97 2.65 15.18 0.83
C LEU A 97 4.06 15.77 0.98
N HIS A 98 5.09 14.93 1.11
CA HIS A 98 6.47 15.41 1.18
C HIS A 98 6.98 15.85 -0.19
N LYS A 99 7.89 16.83 -0.18
CA LYS A 99 8.49 17.37 -1.42
C LYS A 99 9.32 16.36 -2.21
N ASP A 100 9.84 15.35 -1.52
CA ASP A 100 10.67 14.30 -2.12
C ASP A 100 9.77 13.16 -2.63
N PRO A 101 9.58 13.00 -3.96
CA PRO A 101 8.67 12.00 -4.50
C PRO A 101 9.21 10.59 -4.26
N ILE A 102 8.34 9.66 -3.90
CA ILE A 102 8.71 8.27 -3.59
C ILE A 102 8.07 7.22 -4.51
N ASN A 103 7.26 7.62 -5.47
CA ASN A 103 6.51 6.74 -6.36
C ASN A 103 7.36 5.86 -7.29
N LYS A 104 8.66 6.10 -7.38
CA LYS A 104 9.63 5.25 -8.10
C LYS A 104 10.41 4.31 -7.18
N VAL A 105 10.20 4.37 -5.89
CA VAL A 105 10.83 3.48 -4.92
C VAL A 105 10.03 2.18 -4.87
N ARG A 106 10.74 1.04 -4.82
CA ARG A 106 10.16 -0.29 -4.70
C ARG A 106 10.75 -1.00 -3.49
N ILE A 107 9.92 -1.25 -2.48
CA ILE A 107 10.28 -1.92 -1.23
C ILE A 107 9.34 -3.10 -0.91
N THR A 108 8.50 -3.51 -1.86
CA THR A 108 7.74 -4.76 -1.80
C THR A 108 8.66 -5.97 -2.03
N VAL A 109 8.20 -7.17 -1.70
CA VAL A 109 8.95 -8.44 -1.86
C VAL A 109 8.17 -9.42 -2.73
N ASP A 110 8.40 -9.35 -4.04
CA ASP A 110 7.84 -10.29 -5.02
C ASP A 110 8.93 -11.16 -5.65
N TYR A 111 10.16 -10.63 -5.74
CA TYR A 111 11.28 -11.24 -6.45
C TYR A 111 12.52 -11.31 -5.55
N GLN A 112 13.45 -12.22 -5.89
CA GLN A 112 14.72 -12.36 -5.18
C GLN A 112 15.52 -11.03 -5.14
N LYS A 113 15.39 -10.17 -6.17
CA LYS A 113 16.02 -8.85 -6.21
C LYS A 113 15.46 -7.87 -5.20
N ASP A 114 14.21 -8.03 -4.81
CA ASP A 114 13.60 -7.21 -3.76
C ASP A 114 14.24 -7.55 -2.40
N ILE A 115 14.51 -8.84 -2.13
CA ILE A 115 15.23 -9.26 -0.92
C ILE A 115 16.66 -8.70 -0.90
N GLU A 116 17.35 -8.66 -2.06
CA GLU A 116 18.68 -8.03 -2.16
C GLU A 116 18.63 -6.55 -1.75
N VAL A 117 17.59 -5.83 -2.20
CA VAL A 117 17.37 -4.43 -1.82
C VAL A 117 17.14 -4.28 -0.32
N LEU A 118 16.29 -5.12 0.28
CA LEU A 118 16.03 -5.07 1.73
C LEU A 118 17.30 -5.35 2.54
N ASN A 119 18.11 -6.32 2.13
CA ASN A 119 19.39 -6.61 2.78
C ASN A 119 20.33 -5.40 2.75
N LYS A 120 20.48 -4.76 1.58
CA LYS A 120 21.30 -3.54 1.45
C LYS A 120 20.80 -2.37 2.29
N LEU A 121 19.49 -2.22 2.42
CA LEU A 121 18.90 -1.22 3.31
C LEU A 121 19.21 -1.53 4.78
N SER A 122 19.07 -2.80 5.20
CA SER A 122 19.31 -3.22 6.59
C SER A 122 20.77 -3.07 7.04
N GLU A 123 21.73 -3.04 6.10
CA GLU A 123 23.15 -2.80 6.40
C GLU A 123 23.44 -1.35 6.86
N VAL A 124 22.55 -0.40 6.52
CA VAL A 124 22.80 1.04 6.72
C VAL A 124 21.75 1.76 7.54
N ILE A 125 20.62 1.14 7.81
CA ILE A 125 19.51 1.74 8.57
C ILE A 125 18.78 0.67 9.39
N ASP A 126 18.30 1.04 10.56
CA ASP A 126 17.42 0.20 11.37
C ASP A 126 15.99 0.20 10.75
N LEU A 127 15.70 -0.83 9.97
CA LEU A 127 14.41 -0.94 9.25
C LEU A 127 13.19 -1.05 10.16
N GLN A 128 13.36 -1.49 11.41
CA GLN A 128 12.24 -1.60 12.36
C GLN A 128 11.76 -0.23 12.85
N ASN A 129 12.69 0.74 12.97
CA ASN A 129 12.39 2.05 13.51
C ASN A 129 12.43 3.18 12.47
N ALA A 130 12.97 2.92 11.28
CA ALA A 130 13.05 3.90 10.22
C ALA A 130 11.66 4.32 9.72
N SER A 131 11.52 5.60 9.39
CA SER A 131 10.34 6.10 8.71
C SER A 131 10.37 5.75 7.22
N LEU A 132 9.19 5.69 6.60
CA LEU A 132 9.08 5.50 5.15
C LEU A 132 9.93 6.52 4.37
N LEU A 133 9.94 7.77 4.82
CA LEU A 133 10.76 8.82 4.20
C LEU A 133 12.26 8.52 4.27
N GLU A 134 12.76 8.05 5.41
CA GLU A 134 14.17 7.69 5.60
C GLU A 134 14.56 6.50 4.73
N ILE A 135 13.74 5.46 4.72
CA ILE A 135 13.93 4.28 3.86
C ILE A 135 14.03 4.72 2.39
N CYS A 136 13.09 5.54 1.91
CA CYS A 136 13.09 6.02 0.54
C CYS A 136 14.30 6.91 0.20
N LYS A 137 14.76 7.73 1.14
CA LYS A 137 16.00 8.51 0.97
C LYS A 137 17.23 7.63 0.83
N ILE A 138 17.37 6.61 1.67
CA ILE A 138 18.50 5.67 1.60
C ILE A 138 18.44 4.84 0.32
N TYR A 139 17.25 4.35 -0.07
CA TYR A 139 17.05 3.65 -1.34
C TYR A 139 17.57 4.45 -2.54
N LYS A 140 17.23 5.74 -2.60
CA LYS A 140 17.72 6.65 -3.66
C LYS A 140 19.22 6.90 -3.55
N LYS A 141 19.73 7.19 -2.36
CA LYS A 141 21.16 7.44 -2.10
C LYS A 141 22.04 6.29 -2.54
N LEU A 142 21.60 5.05 -2.32
CA LEU A 142 22.31 3.84 -2.71
C LEU A 142 22.02 3.41 -4.16
N ASN A 143 21.23 4.16 -4.92
CA ASN A 143 20.81 3.83 -6.29
C ASN A 143 20.20 2.41 -6.41
N LEU A 144 19.41 1.99 -5.44
CA LEU A 144 18.85 0.64 -5.41
C LEU A 144 17.82 0.41 -6.52
N PHE A 145 17.33 1.46 -7.15
CA PHE A 145 16.50 1.40 -8.36
C PHE A 145 17.16 0.55 -9.47
N SER A 146 18.50 0.58 -9.58
CA SER A 146 19.23 -0.24 -10.55
C SER A 146 19.08 -1.75 -10.31
N ILE A 147 18.69 -2.17 -9.11
CA ILE A 147 18.53 -3.58 -8.74
C ILE A 147 17.11 -4.06 -9.05
N ASN A 148 16.07 -3.33 -8.60
CA ASN A 148 14.69 -3.81 -8.68
C ASN A 148 13.69 -2.82 -9.29
N GLY A 149 14.11 -1.62 -9.66
CA GLY A 149 13.21 -0.58 -10.19
C GLY A 149 12.64 -0.87 -11.59
N HIS A 150 13.13 -1.91 -12.27
CA HIS A 150 12.65 -2.33 -13.58
C HIS A 150 11.46 -3.31 -13.53
N PHE A 151 11.14 -3.84 -12.35
CA PHE A 151 9.97 -4.68 -12.19
C PHE A 151 8.68 -3.86 -12.26
N ASP A 152 7.71 -4.36 -13.01
CA ASP A 152 6.42 -3.69 -13.16
C ASP A 152 5.68 -3.69 -11.82
N SER A 153 5.30 -2.52 -11.35
CA SER A 153 4.46 -2.36 -10.15
C SER A 153 3.03 -2.90 -10.35
N LYS A 154 2.67 -3.25 -11.58
CA LYS A 154 1.36 -3.80 -11.96
C LYS A 154 1.37 -5.31 -12.12
N ALA A 155 2.53 -5.96 -12.05
CA ALA A 155 2.60 -7.41 -12.13
C ALA A 155 1.82 -8.02 -10.96
N GLY A 156 0.69 -8.65 -11.28
CA GLY A 156 -0.20 -9.25 -10.28
C GLY A 156 -1.52 -8.51 -10.02
N TRP A 157 -1.76 -7.36 -10.65
CA TRP A 157 -3.05 -6.62 -10.56
C TRP A 157 -4.00 -6.88 -11.73
#